data_6c2611df074df7f3a2f53fe95924b430
#
_entry.id   6c2611df074df7f3a2f53fe95924b430
#
_cell.length_a   1.000
_cell.length_b   1.000
_cell.length_c   1.000
_cell.angle_alpha   90.00
_cell.angle_beta   90.00
_cell.angle_gamma   90.00
#
_symmetry.space_group_name_H-M   'P 1'
#
loop_
_entity.id
_entity.type
_entity.pdbx_description
1 polymer ?
#
loop_
_entity_poly.entity_id
_entity_poly.type
_entity_poly.pdbx_seq_one_letter_code
_entity_poly.pdbx_strand_id
1 'polypeptide(L)'
;MSLKIYDKVPETFLEIDILDLHKKFPGPFLMHLRGEKSEPLFLSVLLHGNETTGLLALKKVLSRYSDKPLPRDMIILVGNTKAAAYGLRHLEGQPDYNRIWAGGESEEARLISEVLDYVKKFKLFANIDVHNNTGKNPYYGCVNVFKEEYLDLAKRFSEKTVYFTEPSEVESMAFAPLCPSVTIEAGLPGKEDGVAKTAQYIEEVLSLEGLNHEFDIRNTEVFQTVARIKIHKDASIDFANEMESQSDFSLLKELDLKNFERIQEGTLLGFYKVRDYIKVVDNEGVDVTTNFLELKEGKIFTKKDFVPAMFTQDVYVIKEDCLGYVMENFSLT
;
A
#
# COMPACT_ATOMS: atom_id res chain seq x y z
N MET A 1 23.61 -7.14 -7.39
CA MET A 1 23.23 -6.36 -8.61
C MET A 1 23.49 -4.89 -8.36
N SER A 2 23.68 -4.05 -9.43
CA SER A 2 23.71 -2.59 -9.31
C SER A 2 22.39 -2.01 -9.85
N LEU A 3 21.92 -0.91 -9.25
CA LEU A 3 20.73 -0.20 -9.68
C LEU A 3 20.91 0.32 -11.12
N LYS A 4 20.00 -0.04 -12.02
CA LYS A 4 19.97 0.51 -13.38
C LYS A 4 19.12 1.78 -13.40
N ILE A 5 19.64 2.83 -14.03
CA ILE A 5 18.94 4.10 -14.20
C ILE A 5 18.86 4.41 -15.69
N TYR A 6 17.65 4.64 -16.19
CA TYR A 6 17.37 5.02 -17.56
C TYR A 6 17.00 6.51 -17.61
N ASP A 7 17.56 7.25 -18.57
CA ASP A 7 17.26 8.66 -18.80
C ASP A 7 16.12 8.91 -19.79
N LYS A 8 15.57 7.83 -20.33
CA LYS A 8 14.40 7.80 -21.21
C LYS A 8 13.60 6.50 -21.00
N VAL A 9 12.36 6.50 -21.47
CA VAL A 9 11.53 5.30 -21.47
C VAL A 9 12.19 4.25 -22.37
N PRO A 10 12.51 3.03 -21.88
CA PRO A 10 13.08 1.99 -22.71
C PRO A 10 12.09 1.56 -23.81
N GLU A 11 12.58 1.33 -25.04
CA GLU A 11 11.75 1.09 -26.23
C GLU A 11 10.67 0.02 -26.04
N THR A 12 10.97 -1.05 -25.31
CA THR A 12 10.01 -2.16 -25.10
C THR A 12 9.13 -1.97 -23.87
N PHE A 13 9.36 -0.95 -23.04
CA PHE A 13 8.71 -0.84 -21.73
C PHE A 13 7.19 -0.67 -21.82
N LEU A 14 6.71 0.12 -22.76
CA LEU A 14 5.28 0.39 -22.88
C LEU A 14 4.49 -0.82 -23.38
N GLU A 15 5.09 -1.66 -24.23
CA GLU A 15 4.43 -2.78 -24.90
C GLU A 15 4.61 -4.13 -24.19
N ILE A 16 5.69 -4.27 -23.39
CA ILE A 16 6.02 -5.56 -22.76
C ILE A 16 4.91 -5.98 -21.79
N ASP A 17 4.53 -7.25 -21.86
CA ASP A 17 3.60 -7.84 -20.88
C ASP A 17 4.24 -7.86 -19.49
N ILE A 18 3.40 -7.71 -18.45
CA ILE A 18 3.87 -7.69 -17.04
C ILE A 18 4.57 -9.02 -16.69
N LEU A 19 4.04 -10.13 -17.16
CA LEU A 19 4.63 -11.46 -16.91
C LEU A 19 5.99 -11.63 -17.56
N ASP A 20 6.27 -10.89 -18.65
CA ASP A 20 7.54 -10.93 -19.36
C ASP A 20 8.52 -9.82 -18.96
N LEU A 21 8.08 -8.88 -18.10
CA LEU A 21 8.86 -7.71 -17.69
C LEU A 21 10.24 -8.09 -17.15
N HIS A 22 10.31 -9.14 -16.32
CA HIS A 22 11.55 -9.66 -15.72
C HIS A 22 12.58 -10.14 -16.75
N LYS A 23 12.17 -10.53 -17.98
CA LYS A 23 13.09 -10.97 -19.04
C LYS A 23 13.95 -9.83 -19.59
N LYS A 24 13.41 -8.60 -19.57
CA LYS A 24 14.11 -7.39 -20.01
C LYS A 24 14.67 -6.59 -18.84
N PHE A 25 13.98 -6.62 -17.71
CA PHE A 25 14.31 -5.90 -16.48
C PHE A 25 14.36 -6.91 -15.31
N PRO A 26 15.49 -7.61 -15.12
CA PRO A 26 15.59 -8.75 -14.21
C PRO A 26 15.67 -8.37 -12.71
N GLY A 27 15.36 -7.14 -12.36
CA GLY A 27 15.34 -6.61 -11.00
C GLY A 27 14.80 -5.17 -10.99
N PRO A 28 14.75 -4.52 -9.83
CA PRO A 28 14.30 -3.14 -9.73
C PRO A 28 15.18 -2.20 -10.54
N PHE A 29 14.56 -1.16 -11.09
CA PHE A 29 15.27 -0.14 -11.87
C PHE A 29 14.58 1.22 -11.74
N LEU A 30 15.35 2.28 -12.00
CA LEU A 30 14.83 3.65 -12.09
C LEU A 30 14.71 4.10 -13.54
N MET A 31 13.71 4.94 -13.79
CA MET A 31 13.68 5.85 -14.94
C MET A 31 13.69 7.29 -14.40
N HIS A 32 14.63 8.12 -14.87
CA HIS A 32 14.64 9.54 -14.54
C HIS A 32 14.36 10.33 -15.80
N LEU A 33 13.10 10.70 -15.97
CA LEU A 33 12.59 11.37 -17.16
C LEU A 33 12.52 12.88 -16.93
N ARG A 34 13.04 13.66 -17.89
CA ARG A 34 13.00 15.11 -17.82
C ARG A 34 11.66 15.66 -18.25
N GLY A 35 11.24 16.73 -17.60
CA GLY A 35 10.04 17.49 -17.87
C GLY A 35 10.29 18.99 -17.83
N GLU A 36 9.22 19.77 -17.83
CA GLU A 36 9.29 21.24 -17.84
C GLU A 36 9.73 21.82 -16.48
N LYS A 37 9.26 21.23 -15.36
CA LYS A 37 9.63 21.60 -13.99
C LYS A 37 10.67 20.64 -13.45
N SER A 38 11.74 21.15 -12.87
CA SER A 38 12.92 20.38 -12.45
C SER A 38 12.83 19.72 -11.07
N GLU A 39 11.81 20.03 -10.26
CA GLU A 39 11.57 19.34 -8.98
C GLU A 39 10.83 18.03 -9.25
N PRO A 40 11.51 16.85 -9.15
CA PRO A 40 10.92 15.61 -9.62
C PRO A 40 9.73 15.15 -8.76
N LEU A 41 8.71 14.55 -9.41
CA LEU A 41 7.79 13.62 -8.77
C LEU A 41 8.49 12.26 -8.68
N PHE A 42 8.61 11.70 -7.48
CA PHE A 42 8.97 10.30 -7.34
C PHE A 42 7.70 9.44 -7.40
N LEU A 43 7.79 8.35 -8.14
CA LEU A 43 6.70 7.39 -8.27
C LEU A 43 7.25 5.98 -8.12
N SER A 44 6.77 5.22 -7.13
CA SER A 44 7.04 3.79 -7.04
C SER A 44 5.83 2.97 -7.48
N VAL A 45 6.10 1.94 -8.27
CA VAL A 45 5.12 0.97 -8.75
C VAL A 45 5.68 -0.44 -8.65
N LEU A 46 4.80 -1.40 -8.45
CA LEU A 46 5.15 -2.82 -8.46
C LEU A 46 6.16 -3.19 -7.36
N LEU A 47 6.12 -2.54 -6.17
CA LEU A 47 6.88 -3.01 -5.01
C LEU A 47 6.46 -4.44 -4.65
N HIS A 48 5.18 -4.74 -4.78
CA HIS A 48 4.64 -6.10 -4.76
C HIS A 48 4.30 -6.56 -6.19
N GLY A 49 4.80 -7.74 -6.57
CA GLY A 49 4.68 -8.19 -7.95
C GLY A 49 3.25 -8.50 -8.42
N ASN A 50 2.33 -8.79 -7.50
CA ASN A 50 0.91 -9.01 -7.78
C ASN A 50 0.09 -7.69 -7.88
N GLU A 51 0.67 -6.53 -7.58
CA GLU A 51 0.00 -5.23 -7.54
C GLU A 51 0.26 -4.44 -8.83
N THR A 52 -0.48 -4.78 -9.87
CA THR A 52 -0.17 -4.37 -11.25
C THR A 52 -0.74 -3.01 -11.66
N THR A 53 -1.69 -2.46 -10.90
CA THR A 53 -2.41 -1.22 -11.27
C THR A 53 -1.47 -0.03 -11.47
N GLY A 54 -0.49 0.16 -10.59
CA GLY A 54 0.47 1.26 -10.70
C GLY A 54 1.28 1.20 -11.99
N LEU A 55 1.77 0.01 -12.37
CA LEU A 55 2.52 -0.17 -13.61
C LEU A 55 1.66 0.07 -14.85
N LEU A 56 0.41 -0.41 -14.86
CA LEU A 56 -0.51 -0.19 -15.97
C LEU A 56 -0.88 1.29 -16.10
N ALA A 57 -1.13 1.97 -14.99
CA ALA A 57 -1.38 3.41 -14.96
C ALA A 57 -0.17 4.21 -15.46
N LEU A 58 1.04 3.86 -15.00
CA LEU A 58 2.27 4.47 -15.46
C LEU A 58 2.45 4.34 -16.98
N LYS A 59 2.27 3.14 -17.55
CA LYS A 59 2.35 2.92 -18.98
C LYS A 59 1.35 3.80 -19.74
N LYS A 60 0.12 3.93 -19.21
CA LYS A 60 -0.93 4.79 -19.80
C LYS A 60 -0.53 6.27 -19.77
N VAL A 61 0.04 6.74 -18.66
CA VAL A 61 0.57 8.11 -18.55
C VAL A 61 1.71 8.33 -19.54
N LEU A 62 2.75 7.49 -19.51
CA LEU A 62 3.92 7.67 -20.38
C LEU A 62 3.57 7.61 -21.87
N SER A 63 2.59 6.79 -22.27
CA SER A 63 2.11 6.77 -23.66
C SER A 63 1.51 8.10 -24.10
N ARG A 64 0.88 8.86 -23.19
CA ARG A 64 0.30 10.18 -23.50
C ARG A 64 1.35 11.29 -23.65
N TYR A 65 2.56 11.02 -23.17
CA TYR A 65 3.70 11.95 -23.22
C TYR A 65 4.80 11.47 -24.17
N SER A 66 4.50 10.50 -25.05
CA SER A 66 5.47 10.02 -26.06
C SER A 66 5.99 11.13 -26.99
N ASP A 67 5.12 12.06 -27.36
CA ASP A 67 5.39 13.12 -28.34
C ASP A 67 5.41 14.54 -27.75
N LYS A 68 5.35 14.67 -26.43
CA LYS A 68 5.36 15.94 -25.73
C LYS A 68 6.12 15.84 -24.40
N PRO A 69 6.68 16.96 -23.90
CA PRO A 69 7.38 16.94 -22.61
C PRO A 69 6.43 16.60 -21.47
N LEU A 70 6.97 15.96 -20.43
CA LEU A 70 6.30 15.81 -19.15
C LEU A 70 6.14 17.19 -18.49
N PRO A 71 5.05 17.46 -17.76
CA PRO A 71 4.90 18.73 -17.03
C PRO A 71 5.98 18.94 -15.95
N ARG A 72 6.59 17.86 -15.47
CA ARG A 72 7.56 17.83 -14.39
C ARG A 72 8.52 16.66 -14.57
N ASP A 73 9.77 16.80 -14.11
CA ASP A 73 10.70 15.68 -13.99
C ASP A 73 10.06 14.54 -13.21
N MET A 74 10.27 13.30 -13.63
CA MET A 74 9.82 12.10 -12.92
C MET A 74 11.01 11.20 -12.61
N ILE A 75 11.08 10.71 -11.36
CA ILE A 75 11.94 9.59 -10.99
C ILE A 75 10.99 8.43 -10.65
N ILE A 76 11.06 7.37 -11.45
CA ILE A 76 10.13 6.25 -11.39
C ILE A 76 10.89 5.01 -10.95
N LEU A 77 10.46 4.39 -9.85
CA LEU A 77 10.92 3.06 -9.45
C LEU A 77 9.94 2.01 -9.94
N VAL A 78 10.44 1.07 -10.74
CA VAL A 78 9.73 -0.18 -11.02
C VAL A 78 10.37 -1.28 -10.16
N GLY A 79 9.62 -1.80 -9.21
CA GLY A 79 10.13 -2.64 -8.12
C GLY A 79 10.31 -4.12 -8.48
N ASN A 80 9.45 -4.98 -7.98
CA ASN A 80 9.62 -6.44 -7.98
C ASN A 80 9.18 -7.11 -9.29
N THR A 81 9.91 -6.85 -10.36
CA THR A 81 9.65 -7.43 -11.69
C THR A 81 9.72 -8.96 -11.71
N LYS A 82 10.52 -9.56 -10.83
CA LYS A 82 10.63 -11.04 -10.75
C LYS A 82 9.38 -11.66 -10.15
N ALA A 83 8.87 -11.13 -9.05
CA ALA A 83 7.63 -11.63 -8.45
C ALA A 83 6.41 -11.38 -9.34
N ALA A 84 6.41 -10.29 -10.13
CA ALA A 84 5.36 -9.98 -11.09
C ALA A 84 5.18 -11.06 -12.15
N ALA A 85 6.26 -11.72 -12.57
CA ALA A 85 6.21 -12.84 -13.51
C ALA A 85 5.34 -14.02 -13.03
N TYR A 86 5.13 -14.11 -11.72
CA TYR A 86 4.37 -15.19 -11.09
C TYR A 86 3.08 -14.69 -10.43
N GLY A 87 2.80 -13.39 -10.50
CA GLY A 87 1.66 -12.78 -9.81
C GLY A 87 1.74 -12.89 -8.29
N LEU A 88 2.94 -12.91 -7.73
CA LEU A 88 3.19 -13.04 -6.30
C LEU A 88 3.57 -11.69 -5.68
N ARG A 89 3.26 -11.49 -4.40
CA ARG A 89 3.69 -10.32 -3.63
C ARG A 89 5.23 -10.22 -3.64
N HIS A 90 5.90 -11.28 -3.23
CA HIS A 90 7.35 -11.50 -3.34
C HIS A 90 7.63 -12.98 -3.58
N LEU A 91 8.82 -13.33 -4.01
CA LEU A 91 9.24 -14.72 -4.19
C LEU A 91 9.60 -15.33 -2.83
N GLU A 92 9.60 -16.67 -2.76
CA GLU A 92 10.07 -17.38 -1.60
C GLU A 92 11.56 -17.05 -1.31
N GLY A 93 11.87 -16.72 -0.07
CA GLY A 93 13.20 -16.27 0.35
C GLY A 93 13.59 -14.85 -0.05
N GLN A 94 12.73 -14.14 -0.80
CA GLN A 94 12.90 -12.73 -1.12
C GLN A 94 12.27 -11.86 -0.03
N PRO A 95 12.92 -10.75 0.41
CA PRO A 95 12.28 -9.84 1.33
C PRO A 95 11.10 -9.12 0.66
N ASP A 96 10.13 -8.73 1.47
CA ASP A 96 9.07 -7.81 1.02
C ASP A 96 9.68 -6.44 0.69
N TYR A 97 9.52 -5.98 -0.56
CA TYR A 97 10.10 -4.72 -1.02
C TYR A 97 9.53 -3.49 -0.33
N ASN A 98 8.38 -3.61 0.34
CA ASN A 98 7.84 -2.53 1.17
C ASN A 98 8.10 -2.75 2.68
N ARG A 99 9.16 -3.49 3.05
CA ARG A 99 9.65 -3.69 4.43
C ARG A 99 11.17 -3.53 4.56
N ILE A 100 11.85 -2.99 3.55
CA ILE A 100 13.31 -2.87 3.49
C ILE A 100 13.79 -1.44 3.27
N TRP A 101 12.92 -0.45 3.44
CA TRP A 101 13.28 0.97 3.24
C TRP A 101 14.01 1.58 4.42
N ALA A 102 13.94 0.98 5.60
CA ALA A 102 14.77 1.34 6.75
C ALA A 102 16.20 0.75 6.68
N GLY A 103 16.51 0.01 5.61
CA GLY A 103 17.79 -0.69 5.41
C GLY A 103 17.69 -2.20 5.59
N GLY A 104 18.85 -2.89 5.51
CA GLY A 104 18.93 -4.33 5.64
C GLY A 104 20.18 -4.89 4.95
N GLU A 105 20.44 -6.20 5.15
CA GLU A 105 21.63 -6.85 4.61
C GLU A 105 21.39 -7.56 3.26
N SER A 106 20.12 -7.71 2.85
CA SER A 106 19.78 -8.35 1.59
C SER A 106 20.26 -7.56 0.37
N GLU A 107 20.38 -8.23 -0.78
CA GLU A 107 20.73 -7.56 -2.03
C GLU A 107 19.67 -6.53 -2.42
N GLU A 108 18.39 -6.84 -2.19
CA GLU A 108 17.26 -5.97 -2.44
C GLU A 108 17.30 -4.72 -1.55
N ALA A 109 17.60 -4.86 -0.26
CA ALA A 109 17.72 -3.72 0.66
C ALA A 109 18.88 -2.79 0.25
N ARG A 110 19.99 -3.33 -0.26
CA ARG A 110 21.09 -2.53 -0.80
C ARG A 110 20.67 -1.76 -2.05
N LEU A 111 19.91 -2.38 -2.96
CA LEU A 111 19.37 -1.70 -4.14
C LEU A 111 18.39 -0.57 -3.74
N ILE A 112 17.53 -0.79 -2.74
CA ILE A 112 16.65 0.26 -2.21
C ILE A 112 17.47 1.40 -1.57
N SER A 113 18.55 1.09 -0.87
CA SER A 113 19.46 2.11 -0.35
C SER A 113 20.09 2.95 -1.49
N GLU A 114 20.48 2.32 -2.60
CA GLU A 114 20.97 3.02 -3.80
C GLU A 114 19.88 3.95 -4.40
N VAL A 115 18.59 3.54 -4.37
CA VAL A 115 17.46 4.40 -4.77
C VAL A 115 17.38 5.62 -3.87
N LEU A 116 17.39 5.45 -2.55
CA LEU A 116 17.36 6.57 -1.59
C LEU A 116 18.56 7.51 -1.76
N ASP A 117 19.76 6.98 -1.96
CA ASP A 117 20.96 7.78 -2.20
C ASP A 117 20.90 8.55 -3.53
N TYR A 118 20.20 7.98 -4.52
CA TYR A 118 19.98 8.67 -5.79
C TYR A 118 18.98 9.82 -5.64
N VAL A 119 17.83 9.60 -5.02
CA VAL A 119 16.77 10.60 -4.91
C VAL A 119 17.12 11.76 -3.99
N LYS A 120 17.92 11.53 -2.94
CA LYS A 120 18.44 12.57 -2.04
C LYS A 120 19.28 13.64 -2.74
N LYS A 121 19.71 13.42 -3.98
CA LYS A 121 20.41 14.42 -4.79
C LYS A 121 19.49 15.51 -5.35
N PHE A 122 18.18 15.33 -5.22
CA PHE A 122 17.17 16.21 -5.80
C PHE A 122 16.26 16.77 -4.72
N LYS A 123 15.75 17.96 -4.94
CA LYS A 123 14.61 18.49 -4.19
C LYS A 123 13.35 17.92 -4.81
N LEU A 124 12.80 16.89 -4.20
CA LEU A 124 11.58 16.24 -4.69
C LEU A 124 10.37 17.16 -4.51
N PHE A 125 9.45 17.14 -5.47
CA PHE A 125 8.15 17.80 -5.38
C PHE A 125 7.22 17.01 -4.45
N ALA A 126 7.06 15.73 -4.71
CA ALA A 126 6.25 14.81 -3.93
C ALA A 126 6.67 13.37 -4.21
N ASN A 127 6.18 12.44 -3.39
CA ASN A 127 6.27 11.01 -3.58
C ASN A 127 4.89 10.36 -3.66
N ILE A 128 4.70 9.45 -4.60
CA ILE A 128 3.53 8.59 -4.74
C ILE A 128 3.99 7.13 -4.77
N ASP A 129 3.55 6.33 -3.80
CA ASP A 129 3.72 4.89 -3.77
C ASP A 129 2.40 4.21 -4.11
N VAL A 130 2.37 3.40 -5.20
CA VAL A 130 1.12 2.82 -5.72
C VAL A 130 0.99 1.37 -5.33
N HIS A 131 -0.04 1.06 -4.54
CA HIS A 131 -0.40 -0.26 -4.08
C HIS A 131 -1.80 -0.71 -4.53
N ASN A 132 -2.09 -1.98 -4.30
CA ASN A 132 -3.40 -2.57 -4.47
C ASN A 132 -3.81 -3.36 -3.23
N ASN A 133 -5.11 -3.46 -3.02
CA ASN A 133 -5.71 -4.28 -1.98
C ASN A 133 -6.03 -5.70 -2.48
N THR A 134 -6.03 -6.67 -1.57
CA THR A 134 -6.53 -8.04 -1.82
C THR A 134 -7.97 -8.23 -1.37
N GLY A 135 -8.49 -7.37 -0.49
CA GLY A 135 -9.89 -7.33 -0.04
C GLY A 135 -10.68 -6.20 -0.69
N LYS A 136 -11.98 -6.16 -0.46
CA LYS A 136 -12.88 -5.12 -0.97
C LYS A 136 -12.76 -3.85 -0.14
N ASN A 137 -11.73 -3.08 -0.41
CA ASN A 137 -11.55 -1.73 0.14
C ASN A 137 -11.99 -0.67 -0.88
N PRO A 138 -12.47 0.51 -0.44
CA PRO A 138 -12.57 1.66 -1.32
C PRO A 138 -11.18 2.10 -1.79
N TYR A 139 -11.11 3.07 -2.69
CA TYR A 139 -9.87 3.81 -2.93
C TYR A 139 -9.56 4.69 -1.72
N TYR A 140 -8.29 4.76 -1.30
CA TYR A 140 -7.85 5.65 -0.23
C TYR A 140 -6.37 6.01 -0.34
N GLY A 141 -6.00 7.14 0.26
CA GLY A 141 -4.62 7.56 0.41
C GLY A 141 -4.12 7.33 1.83
N CYS A 142 -2.87 6.93 1.99
CA CYS A 142 -2.23 6.77 3.29
C CYS A 142 -1.11 7.78 3.46
N VAL A 143 -1.04 8.44 4.61
CA VAL A 143 0.01 9.39 4.95
C VAL A 143 0.68 9.03 6.28
N ASN A 144 1.96 9.37 6.39
CA ASN A 144 2.76 9.11 7.59
C ASN A 144 3.04 10.39 8.42
N VAL A 145 2.74 11.53 7.83
CA VAL A 145 2.91 12.84 8.45
C VAL A 145 1.60 13.59 8.35
N PHE A 146 1.09 14.05 9.49
CA PHE A 146 -0.15 14.80 9.56
C PHE A 146 0.13 16.28 9.30
N LYS A 147 0.28 16.65 8.03
CA LYS A 147 0.46 18.01 7.53
C LYS A 147 -0.38 18.25 6.30
N GLU A 148 -0.69 19.51 6.05
CA GLU A 148 -1.60 19.96 5.00
C GLU A 148 -1.20 19.44 3.63
N GLU A 149 0.07 19.53 3.24
CA GLU A 149 0.56 19.10 1.93
C GLU A 149 0.44 17.59 1.71
N TYR A 150 0.61 16.80 2.78
CA TYR A 150 0.45 15.33 2.73
C TYR A 150 -1.02 14.94 2.59
N LEU A 151 -1.89 15.64 3.33
CA LEU A 151 -3.33 15.42 3.27
C LEU A 151 -3.93 15.89 1.94
N ASP A 152 -3.47 17.04 1.40
CA ASP A 152 -3.85 17.52 0.07
C ASP A 152 -3.50 16.47 -0.99
N LEU A 153 -2.27 15.93 -0.93
CA LEU A 153 -1.82 14.89 -1.86
C LEU A 153 -2.68 13.63 -1.77
N ALA A 154 -3.01 13.16 -0.56
CA ALA A 154 -3.86 11.99 -0.37
C ALA A 154 -5.30 12.22 -0.84
N LYS A 155 -5.88 13.37 -0.50
CA LYS A 155 -7.28 13.71 -0.83
C LYS A 155 -7.52 13.86 -2.32
N ARG A 156 -6.54 14.30 -3.10
CA ARG A 156 -6.62 14.33 -4.57
C ARG A 156 -6.87 12.94 -5.15
N PHE A 157 -6.37 11.90 -4.52
CA PHE A 157 -6.66 10.53 -4.92
C PHE A 157 -8.02 10.06 -4.43
N SER A 158 -8.37 10.29 -3.16
CA SER A 158 -9.63 9.85 -2.56
C SER A 158 -10.02 10.70 -1.37
N GLU A 159 -11.34 10.85 -1.13
CA GLU A 159 -11.87 11.49 0.09
C GLU A 159 -11.50 10.73 1.38
N LYS A 160 -11.14 9.45 1.27
CA LYS A 160 -10.71 8.64 2.41
C LYS A 160 -9.20 8.69 2.57
N THR A 161 -8.77 9.11 3.76
CA THR A 161 -7.35 9.20 4.12
C THR A 161 -7.08 8.39 5.37
N VAL A 162 -5.99 7.62 5.37
CA VAL A 162 -5.52 6.86 6.53
C VAL A 162 -4.19 7.43 6.99
N TYR A 163 -4.10 7.80 8.25
CA TYR A 163 -2.86 8.14 8.92
C TYR A 163 -2.29 6.92 9.61
N PHE A 164 -1.02 6.59 9.36
CA PHE A 164 -0.35 5.46 10.00
C PHE A 164 1.12 5.77 10.31
N THR A 165 1.62 5.15 11.36
CA THR A 165 3.03 5.27 11.80
C THR A 165 3.75 3.92 11.81
N GLU A 166 3.00 2.83 11.69
CA GLU A 166 3.51 1.46 11.61
C GLU A 166 2.83 0.67 10.48
N PRO A 167 3.60 -0.11 9.73
CA PRO A 167 5.04 -0.41 9.89
C PRO A 167 5.93 0.76 9.42
N SER A 168 7.08 0.95 10.10
CA SER A 168 8.01 2.07 9.86
C SER A 168 8.99 1.83 8.70
N GLU A 169 9.10 0.58 8.24
CA GLU A 169 10.05 0.15 7.21
C GLU A 169 9.52 0.31 5.77
N VAL A 170 8.38 0.97 5.60
CA VAL A 170 7.74 1.14 4.30
C VAL A 170 8.32 2.32 3.51
N GLU A 171 8.06 2.31 2.21
CA GLU A 171 8.56 3.31 1.26
C GLU A 171 8.16 4.73 1.66
N SER A 172 6.88 4.97 1.88
CA SER A 172 6.36 6.30 2.19
C SER A 172 6.94 6.89 3.50
N MET A 173 7.30 6.05 4.48
CA MET A 173 8.01 6.48 5.69
C MET A 173 9.44 6.96 5.38
N ALA A 174 10.14 6.30 4.46
CA ALA A 174 11.48 6.70 4.06
C ALA A 174 11.47 8.03 3.27
N PHE A 175 10.40 8.31 2.53
CA PHE A 175 10.24 9.55 1.76
C PHE A 175 9.64 10.71 2.56
N ALA A 176 8.88 10.43 3.62
CA ALA A 176 8.23 11.47 4.42
C ALA A 176 9.19 12.59 4.95
N PRO A 177 10.47 12.32 5.29
CA PRO A 177 11.42 13.38 5.64
C PRO A 177 11.93 14.19 4.43
N LEU A 178 11.75 13.72 3.20
CA LEU A 178 12.31 14.30 1.98
C LEU A 178 11.32 15.20 1.24
N CYS A 179 10.04 14.80 1.23
CA CYS A 179 8.96 15.51 0.52
C CYS A 179 7.59 15.04 1.03
N PRO A 180 6.49 15.75 0.70
CA PRO A 180 5.15 15.21 0.87
C PRO A 180 5.02 13.85 0.19
N SER A 181 4.57 12.85 0.96
CA SER A 181 4.58 11.45 0.58
C SER A 181 3.24 10.81 0.85
N VAL A 182 2.74 10.02 -0.10
CA VAL A 182 1.48 9.28 0.01
C VAL A 182 1.64 7.87 -0.56
N THR A 183 1.10 6.89 0.14
CA THR A 183 0.79 5.59 -0.45
C THR A 183 -0.67 5.61 -0.90
N ILE A 184 -0.94 5.27 -2.15
CA ILE A 184 -2.31 5.14 -2.66
C ILE A 184 -2.69 3.69 -2.83
N GLU A 185 -3.88 3.35 -2.35
CA GLU A 185 -4.48 2.03 -2.46
C GLU A 185 -5.50 2.02 -3.59
N ALA A 186 -5.09 1.51 -4.73
CA ALA A 186 -5.77 1.63 -6.02
C ALA A 186 -6.80 0.50 -6.28
N GLY A 187 -7.40 -0.04 -5.22
CA GLY A 187 -8.40 -1.11 -5.31
C GLY A 187 -7.79 -2.46 -5.73
N LEU A 188 -8.59 -3.33 -6.31
CA LEU A 188 -8.13 -4.66 -6.74
C LEU A 188 -7.17 -4.57 -7.93
N PRO A 189 -6.11 -5.42 -7.99
CA PRO A 189 -5.09 -5.38 -9.03
C PRO A 189 -5.65 -5.43 -10.45
N GLY A 190 -5.13 -4.56 -11.32
CA GLY A 190 -5.40 -4.58 -12.77
C GLY A 190 -6.82 -4.22 -13.19
N LYS A 191 -7.69 -3.77 -12.29
CA LYS A 191 -9.02 -3.30 -12.67
C LYS A 191 -8.94 -1.97 -13.42
N GLU A 192 -9.71 -1.88 -14.52
CA GLU A 192 -9.62 -0.75 -15.44
C GLU A 192 -9.96 0.60 -14.79
N ASP A 193 -10.94 0.64 -13.91
CA ASP A 193 -11.32 1.81 -13.14
C ASP A 193 -10.19 2.27 -12.20
N GLY A 194 -9.53 1.34 -11.49
CA GLY A 194 -8.36 1.63 -10.67
C GLY A 194 -7.19 2.15 -11.49
N VAL A 195 -6.91 1.52 -12.64
CA VAL A 195 -5.86 1.96 -13.58
C VAL A 195 -6.15 3.37 -14.11
N ALA A 196 -7.40 3.63 -14.53
CA ALA A 196 -7.79 4.94 -15.07
C ALA A 196 -7.69 6.03 -14.00
N LYS A 197 -8.20 5.78 -12.80
CA LYS A 197 -8.14 6.71 -11.65
C LYS A 197 -6.69 7.02 -11.25
N THR A 198 -5.85 5.99 -11.14
CA THR A 198 -4.43 6.14 -10.80
C THR A 198 -3.68 6.94 -11.87
N ALA A 199 -3.94 6.67 -13.15
CA ALA A 199 -3.32 7.42 -14.24
C ALA A 199 -3.74 8.91 -14.22
N GLN A 200 -5.01 9.19 -14.00
CA GLN A 200 -5.52 10.57 -13.87
C GLN A 200 -4.88 11.28 -12.67
N TYR A 201 -4.77 10.62 -11.54
CA TYR A 201 -4.14 11.17 -10.35
C TYR A 201 -2.66 11.51 -10.56
N ILE A 202 -1.90 10.60 -11.19
CA ILE A 202 -0.48 10.86 -11.53
C ILE A 202 -0.37 12.10 -12.44
N GLU A 203 -1.21 12.21 -13.48
CA GLU A 203 -1.20 13.36 -14.40
C GLU A 203 -1.58 14.67 -13.69
N GLU A 204 -2.57 14.62 -12.79
CA GLU A 204 -2.94 15.77 -11.97
C GLU A 204 -1.74 16.26 -11.15
N VAL A 205 -1.11 15.36 -10.38
CA VAL A 205 0.03 15.71 -9.51
C VAL A 205 1.23 16.20 -10.32
N LEU A 206 1.50 15.60 -11.49
CA LEU A 206 2.56 16.10 -12.40
C LEU A 206 2.36 17.55 -12.82
N SER A 207 1.12 17.97 -12.99
CA SER A 207 0.73 19.28 -13.52
C SER A 207 0.66 20.37 -12.45
N LEU A 208 0.65 20.03 -11.16
CA LEU A 208 0.50 21.00 -10.07
C LEU A 208 1.63 22.02 -10.05
N GLU A 209 1.31 23.28 -9.74
CA GLU A 209 2.30 24.31 -9.43
C GLU A 209 2.88 24.13 -8.02
N GLY A 210 2.06 23.72 -7.07
CA GLY A 210 2.40 23.47 -5.67
C GLY A 210 1.34 22.65 -4.99
N LEU A 211 1.63 22.12 -3.80
CA LEU A 211 0.66 21.49 -2.92
C LEU A 211 -0.01 22.56 -2.05
N ASN A 212 -1.24 22.32 -1.65
CA ASN A 212 -2.01 23.28 -0.86
C ASN A 212 -1.55 23.27 0.61
N HIS A 213 -1.11 24.43 1.10
CA HIS A 213 -0.72 24.66 2.49
C HIS A 213 -1.89 25.22 3.35
N GLU A 214 -3.05 25.48 2.74
CA GLU A 214 -4.26 25.96 3.44
C GLU A 214 -5.36 24.88 3.39
N PHE A 215 -4.97 23.62 3.44
CA PHE A 215 -5.89 22.50 3.40
C PHE A 215 -6.78 22.48 4.66
N ASP A 216 -8.10 22.48 4.50
CA ASP A 216 -9.00 22.41 5.65
C ASP A 216 -9.08 21.00 6.23
N ILE A 217 -8.17 20.72 7.14
CA ILE A 217 -8.05 19.45 7.86
C ILE A 217 -9.38 19.08 8.57
N ARG A 218 -10.14 20.08 9.04
CA ARG A 218 -11.36 19.87 9.83
C ARG A 218 -12.50 19.26 9.01
N ASN A 219 -12.50 19.47 7.70
CA ASN A 219 -13.50 18.95 6.76
C ASN A 219 -13.04 17.67 6.05
N THR A 220 -11.98 17.03 6.54
CA THR A 220 -11.44 15.80 5.94
C THR A 220 -11.65 14.64 6.91
N GLU A 221 -12.28 13.57 6.41
CA GLU A 221 -12.38 12.33 7.16
C GLU A 221 -11.03 11.61 7.12
N VAL A 222 -10.33 11.60 8.25
CA VAL A 222 -9.05 10.91 8.42
C VAL A 222 -9.23 9.80 9.44
N PHE A 223 -8.83 8.60 9.06
CA PHE A 223 -8.75 7.45 9.94
C PHE A 223 -7.31 7.28 10.42
N GLN A 224 -7.13 6.89 11.68
CA GLN A 224 -5.83 6.51 12.22
C GLN A 224 -5.80 5.01 12.48
N THR A 225 -4.77 4.33 12.01
CA THR A 225 -4.52 2.94 12.40
C THR A 225 -4.04 2.88 13.84
N VAL A 226 -4.72 2.09 14.67
CA VAL A 226 -4.39 1.96 16.09
C VAL A 226 -3.92 0.56 16.47
N ALA A 227 -4.29 -0.45 15.68
CA ALA A 227 -3.88 -1.83 15.91
C ALA A 227 -4.02 -2.69 14.63
N ARG A 228 -3.44 -3.90 14.66
CA ARG A 228 -3.55 -4.92 13.62
C ARG A 228 -4.08 -6.23 14.21
N ILE A 229 -5.02 -6.85 13.52
CA ILE A 229 -5.52 -8.19 13.88
C ILE A 229 -4.66 -9.21 13.16
N LYS A 230 -3.88 -9.99 13.91
CA LYS A 230 -2.97 -11.01 13.38
C LYS A 230 -3.48 -12.41 13.68
N ILE A 231 -3.33 -13.31 12.72
CA ILE A 231 -3.55 -14.74 12.90
C ILE A 231 -2.21 -15.46 12.73
N HIS A 232 -1.93 -16.42 13.62
CA HIS A 232 -0.68 -17.17 13.61
C HIS A 232 -0.49 -17.89 12.27
N LYS A 233 0.72 -17.86 11.72
CA LYS A 233 1.06 -18.42 10.40
C LYS A 233 0.74 -19.90 10.24
N ASP A 234 0.82 -20.67 11.33
CA ASP A 234 0.54 -22.11 11.33
C ASP A 234 -0.97 -22.42 11.41
N ALA A 235 -1.82 -21.41 11.65
CA ALA A 235 -3.27 -21.59 11.72
C ALA A 235 -3.84 -22.03 10.37
N SER A 236 -4.76 -22.97 10.39
CA SER A 236 -5.62 -23.25 9.25
C SER A 236 -6.81 -22.28 9.25
N ILE A 237 -7.07 -21.65 8.10
CA ILE A 237 -8.09 -20.60 7.95
C ILE A 237 -9.01 -20.98 6.80
N ASP A 238 -10.31 -20.88 7.01
CA ASP A 238 -11.33 -20.88 5.97
C ASP A 238 -12.34 -19.75 6.15
N PHE A 239 -13.31 -19.67 5.23
CA PHE A 239 -14.35 -18.64 5.24
C PHE A 239 -15.72 -19.30 5.19
N ALA A 240 -16.46 -19.20 6.30
CA ALA A 240 -17.78 -19.78 6.45
C ALA A 240 -18.65 -18.92 7.37
N ASN A 241 -19.98 -19.02 7.20
CA ASN A 241 -20.92 -18.31 8.07
C ASN A 241 -21.26 -19.11 9.34
N GLU A 242 -20.72 -20.30 9.48
CA GLU A 242 -20.84 -21.18 10.64
C GLU A 242 -19.57 -22.02 10.80
N MET A 243 -19.38 -22.61 11.99
CA MET A 243 -18.20 -23.42 12.30
C MET A 243 -18.39 -24.83 11.73
N GLU A 244 -18.24 -24.98 10.43
CA GLU A 244 -18.41 -26.27 9.75
C GLU A 244 -17.11 -27.06 9.58
N SER A 245 -15.97 -26.37 9.61
CA SER A 245 -14.74 -26.92 9.11
C SER A 245 -13.84 -27.51 10.18
N GLN A 246 -12.81 -28.24 9.73
CA GLN A 246 -11.71 -28.74 10.56
C GLN A 246 -10.68 -27.62 10.84
N SER A 247 -10.82 -26.43 10.24
CA SER A 247 -9.89 -25.32 10.37
C SER A 247 -9.84 -24.73 11.77
N ASP A 248 -8.72 -24.11 12.12
CA ASP A 248 -8.55 -23.42 13.40
C ASP A 248 -9.39 -22.14 13.47
N PHE A 249 -9.61 -21.50 12.30
CA PHE A 249 -10.46 -20.33 12.15
C PHE A 249 -11.41 -20.50 10.97
N SER A 250 -12.66 -20.10 11.16
CA SER A 250 -13.67 -19.91 10.11
C SER A 250 -14.11 -18.45 10.17
N LEU A 251 -13.53 -17.60 9.30
CA LEU A 251 -13.87 -16.17 9.22
C LEU A 251 -15.15 -15.99 8.38
N LEU A 252 -15.92 -14.93 8.65
CA LEU A 252 -17.14 -14.72 7.86
C LEU A 252 -16.79 -14.42 6.39
N LYS A 253 -17.57 -15.00 5.46
CA LYS A 253 -17.37 -14.86 3.99
C LYS A 253 -17.44 -13.43 3.49
N GLU A 254 -18.16 -12.55 4.18
CA GLU A 254 -18.37 -11.17 3.79
C GLU A 254 -17.58 -10.18 4.67
N LEU A 255 -16.54 -10.67 5.37
CA LEU A 255 -15.79 -9.86 6.29
C LEU A 255 -15.12 -8.65 5.58
N ASP A 256 -14.64 -8.86 4.36
CA ASP A 256 -14.01 -7.83 3.54
C ASP A 256 -14.98 -6.71 3.06
N LEU A 257 -16.30 -6.96 3.08
CA LEU A 257 -17.30 -5.92 2.82
C LEU A 257 -17.43 -4.89 3.95
N LYS A 258 -16.87 -5.19 5.12
CA LYS A 258 -16.89 -4.29 6.29
C LYS A 258 -15.77 -3.25 6.27
N ASN A 259 -14.85 -3.32 5.31
CA ASN A 259 -13.75 -2.37 5.22
C ASN A 259 -14.28 -0.94 5.05
N PHE A 260 -13.74 -0.03 5.86
CA PHE A 260 -14.14 1.39 5.95
C PHE A 260 -15.60 1.63 6.41
N GLU A 261 -16.27 0.62 6.94
CA GLU A 261 -17.55 0.77 7.61
C GLU A 261 -17.36 0.64 9.13
N ARG A 262 -18.02 1.51 9.90
CA ARG A 262 -17.97 1.40 11.36
C ARG A 262 -18.70 0.14 11.80
N ILE A 263 -17.99 -0.80 12.37
CA ILE A 263 -18.55 -1.99 12.99
C ILE A 263 -18.76 -1.75 14.48
N GLN A 264 -19.92 -2.22 14.98
CA GLN A 264 -20.33 -2.01 16.37
C GLN A 264 -19.79 -3.11 17.29
N GLU A 265 -19.69 -2.80 18.57
CA GLU A 265 -19.47 -3.79 19.63
C GLU A 265 -20.47 -4.95 19.49
N GLY A 266 -20.00 -6.18 19.74
CA GLY A 266 -20.79 -7.39 19.61
C GLY A 266 -20.95 -7.93 18.19
N THR A 267 -20.31 -7.31 17.17
CA THR A 267 -20.33 -7.84 15.81
C THR A 267 -19.51 -9.13 15.71
N LEU A 268 -20.11 -10.18 15.15
CA LEU A 268 -19.43 -11.43 14.88
C LEU A 268 -18.46 -11.25 13.69
N LEU A 269 -17.21 -11.67 13.87
CA LEU A 269 -16.18 -11.68 12.82
C LEU A 269 -15.88 -13.09 12.28
N GLY A 270 -16.18 -14.10 13.06
CA GLY A 270 -15.92 -15.50 12.72
C GLY A 270 -15.89 -16.43 13.93
N PHE A 271 -15.26 -17.58 13.73
CA PHE A 271 -15.18 -18.65 14.71
C PHE A 271 -13.74 -19.09 14.90
N TYR A 272 -13.40 -19.64 16.07
CA TYR A 272 -12.08 -20.15 16.38
C TYR A 272 -12.13 -21.47 17.16
N LYS A 273 -11.10 -22.31 16.98
CA LYS A 273 -10.80 -23.48 17.82
C LYS A 273 -9.56 -23.25 18.70
N VAL A 274 -8.57 -22.54 18.18
CA VAL A 274 -7.31 -22.26 18.86
C VAL A 274 -7.23 -20.78 19.21
N ARG A 275 -7.50 -20.47 20.48
CA ARG A 275 -7.61 -19.10 20.98
C ARG A 275 -6.32 -18.29 20.80
N ASP A 276 -5.18 -18.86 21.11
CA ASP A 276 -3.90 -18.17 21.17
C ASP A 276 -3.31 -17.85 19.78
N TYR A 277 -4.00 -18.29 18.72
CA TYR A 277 -3.59 -18.02 17.34
C TYR A 277 -4.12 -16.70 16.78
N ILE A 278 -5.01 -16.00 17.48
CA ILE A 278 -5.47 -14.66 17.11
C ILE A 278 -5.01 -13.63 18.12
N LYS A 279 -4.45 -12.52 17.65
CA LYS A 279 -4.03 -11.39 18.47
C LYS A 279 -4.36 -10.07 17.79
N VAL A 280 -4.64 -9.07 18.60
CA VAL A 280 -4.66 -7.69 18.19
C VAL A 280 -3.43 -7.02 18.80
N VAL A 281 -2.59 -6.45 17.95
CA VAL A 281 -1.32 -5.84 18.36
C VAL A 281 -1.37 -4.36 18.00
N ASP A 282 -1.11 -3.48 18.95
CA ASP A 282 -1.06 -2.03 18.72
C ASP A 282 0.22 -1.60 17.98
N ASN A 283 0.36 -0.29 17.76
CA ASN A 283 1.52 0.28 17.07
C ASN A 283 2.83 0.17 17.87
N GLU A 284 2.76 -0.10 19.16
CA GLU A 284 3.92 -0.31 20.05
C GLU A 284 4.29 -1.80 20.16
N GLY A 285 3.55 -2.68 19.50
CA GLY A 285 3.76 -4.13 19.53
C GLY A 285 3.13 -4.82 20.75
N VAL A 286 2.31 -4.12 21.53
CA VAL A 286 1.64 -4.64 22.71
C VAL A 286 0.39 -5.43 22.31
N ASP A 287 0.17 -6.58 22.97
CA ASP A 287 -1.05 -7.37 22.79
C ASP A 287 -2.24 -6.67 23.49
N VAL A 288 -3.13 -6.13 22.67
CA VAL A 288 -4.36 -5.44 23.10
C VAL A 288 -5.63 -6.22 22.70
N THR A 289 -5.52 -7.52 22.48
CA THR A 289 -6.62 -8.38 22.02
C THR A 289 -7.88 -8.19 22.85
N THR A 290 -7.76 -8.17 24.17
CA THR A 290 -8.91 -8.03 25.09
C THR A 290 -9.59 -6.66 25.05
N ASN A 291 -8.97 -5.65 24.42
CA ASN A 291 -9.58 -4.34 24.24
C ASN A 291 -10.49 -4.30 23.00
N PHE A 292 -10.20 -5.13 21.98
CA PHE A 292 -10.87 -5.09 20.69
C PHE A 292 -11.72 -6.32 20.40
N LEU A 293 -11.34 -7.49 20.92
CA LEU A 293 -12.03 -8.76 20.66
C LEU A 293 -12.49 -9.44 21.94
N GLU A 294 -13.70 -10.00 21.88
CA GLU A 294 -14.23 -10.97 22.84
C GLU A 294 -14.22 -12.36 22.19
N LEU A 295 -13.42 -13.27 22.75
CA LEU A 295 -13.32 -14.67 22.33
C LEU A 295 -14.15 -15.53 23.28
N LYS A 296 -15.38 -15.89 22.86
CA LYS A 296 -16.35 -16.58 23.70
C LYS A 296 -17.04 -17.70 22.94
N GLU A 297 -17.10 -18.90 23.56
CA GLU A 297 -17.82 -20.06 23.04
C GLU A 297 -17.47 -20.40 21.58
N GLY A 298 -16.17 -20.31 21.22
CA GLY A 298 -15.68 -20.58 19.88
C GLY A 298 -16.00 -19.49 18.85
N LYS A 299 -16.48 -18.31 19.28
CA LYS A 299 -16.85 -17.18 18.41
C LYS A 299 -15.97 -15.97 18.68
N ILE A 300 -15.72 -15.20 17.66
CA ILE A 300 -14.92 -13.96 17.69
C ILE A 300 -15.88 -12.78 17.53
N PHE A 301 -16.04 -12.00 18.58
CA PHE A 301 -16.85 -10.78 18.55
C PHE A 301 -15.98 -9.54 18.72
N THR A 302 -16.41 -8.43 18.16
CA THR A 302 -15.88 -7.10 18.49
C THR A 302 -16.25 -6.71 19.92
N LYS A 303 -15.34 -6.12 20.69
CA LYS A 303 -15.56 -5.67 22.06
C LYS A 303 -15.74 -4.16 22.18
N LYS A 304 -15.50 -3.44 21.13
CA LYS A 304 -15.80 -2.01 20.96
C LYS A 304 -16.01 -1.69 19.49
N ASP A 305 -16.58 -0.54 19.22
CA ASP A 305 -16.70 0.00 17.86
C ASP A 305 -15.33 0.33 17.28
N PHE A 306 -15.13 0.04 16.01
CA PHE A 306 -13.97 0.50 15.23
C PHE A 306 -14.27 0.47 13.73
N VAL A 307 -13.38 1.05 12.93
CA VAL A 307 -13.45 1.00 11.47
C VAL A 307 -12.33 0.06 10.98
N PRO A 308 -12.64 -1.06 10.33
CA PRO A 308 -11.62 -1.94 9.77
C PRO A 308 -11.11 -1.43 8.42
N ALA A 309 -9.87 -1.77 8.12
CA ALA A 309 -9.31 -1.69 6.77
C ALA A 309 -8.56 -2.98 6.44
N MET A 310 -8.41 -3.26 5.16
CA MET A 310 -7.65 -4.39 4.63
C MET A 310 -8.14 -5.79 5.04
N PHE A 311 -9.34 -5.94 5.58
CA PHE A 311 -9.92 -7.27 5.69
C PHE A 311 -9.93 -7.94 4.32
N THR A 312 -9.43 -9.16 4.26
CA THR A 312 -9.26 -9.91 3.02
C THR A 312 -9.67 -11.38 3.20
N GLN A 313 -9.97 -12.04 2.10
CA GLN A 313 -10.16 -13.50 2.03
C GLN A 313 -8.91 -14.24 1.53
N ASP A 314 -7.82 -13.52 1.29
CA ASP A 314 -6.55 -14.11 0.88
C ASP A 314 -5.80 -14.66 2.12
N VAL A 315 -5.85 -15.97 2.29
CA VAL A 315 -5.22 -16.65 3.42
C VAL A 315 -3.70 -16.43 3.45
N TYR A 316 -3.06 -16.32 2.30
CA TYR A 316 -1.63 -16.05 2.22
C TYR A 316 -1.30 -14.68 2.84
N VAL A 317 -2.03 -13.64 2.43
CA VAL A 317 -1.86 -12.28 2.97
C VAL A 317 -2.15 -12.22 4.47
N ILE A 318 -3.21 -12.90 4.94
CA ILE A 318 -3.55 -12.96 6.38
C ILE A 318 -2.39 -13.52 7.20
N LYS A 319 -1.71 -14.55 6.68
CA LYS A 319 -0.60 -15.21 7.38
C LYS A 319 0.71 -14.44 7.34
N GLU A 320 1.00 -13.78 6.22
CA GLU A 320 2.24 -13.05 6.00
C GLU A 320 2.22 -11.64 6.61
N ASP A 321 1.05 -11.02 6.71
CA ASP A 321 0.91 -9.66 7.24
C ASP A 321 -0.09 -9.59 8.40
N CYS A 322 -1.39 -9.49 8.10
CA CYS A 322 -2.48 -9.45 9.09
C CYS A 322 -3.83 -9.77 8.44
N LEU A 323 -4.83 -10.10 9.27
CA LEU A 323 -6.22 -10.17 8.83
C LEU A 323 -6.75 -8.81 8.39
N GLY A 324 -6.34 -7.76 9.09
CA GLY A 324 -6.70 -6.38 8.78
C GLY A 324 -6.29 -5.42 9.89
N TYR A 325 -6.48 -4.14 9.60
CA TYR A 325 -6.19 -3.04 10.52
C TYR A 325 -7.44 -2.61 11.26
N VAL A 326 -7.23 -2.20 12.50
CA VAL A 326 -8.22 -1.49 13.32
C VAL A 326 -7.93 -0.01 13.22
N MET A 327 -8.93 0.76 12.81
CA MET A 327 -8.84 2.21 12.70
C MET A 327 -9.86 2.89 13.62
N GLU A 328 -9.52 4.10 14.02
CA GLU A 328 -10.41 5.06 14.69
C GLU A 328 -10.41 6.37 13.90
N ASN A 329 -11.47 7.18 14.04
CA ASN A 329 -11.47 8.50 13.44
C ASN A 329 -10.37 9.35 14.10
N PHE A 330 -9.52 9.94 13.29
CA PHE A 330 -8.50 10.86 13.78
C PHE A 330 -9.16 12.17 14.21
N SER A 331 -9.00 12.54 15.48
CA SER A 331 -9.46 13.82 16.00
C SER A 331 -8.24 14.68 16.34
N LEU A 332 -8.18 15.89 15.80
CA LEU A 332 -7.27 16.90 16.29
C LEU A 332 -7.74 17.28 17.71
N THR A 333 -7.05 16.78 18.74
CA THR A 333 -7.23 17.21 20.13
C THR A 333 -6.52 18.53 20.37
#